data_937109e799cb819101e5f53501bbe5e8
#
_entry.id   937109e799cb819101e5f53501bbe5e8
#
_cell.length_a   1.000
_cell.length_b   1.000
_cell.length_c   1.000
_cell.angle_alpha   90.00
_cell.angle_beta   90.00
_cell.angle_gamma   90.00
#
_symmetry.space_group_name_H-M   'P 1'
#
loop_
_entity.id
_entity.type
_entity.pdbx_description
1 polymer ?
#
loop_
_entity_poly.entity_id
_entity_poly.type
_entity_poly.pdbx_seq_one_letter_code
_entity_poly.pdbx_strand_id
1 'polypeptide(L)'
;MTPRHRTVVALAALALSIATRAHAARAYVVESDFSTGSFSSTDVTTRTPSCDVASVYSDARVRWYNGRVYVINRFGADNIEVLDGTTFGLVKQFSVGNGANPYDIAFASPTHAYVTRYESPDLWIVNPATGSHDGTISLAGLADADGIPEMDRMIVVGPLLFVSLQRVDRNNGFAPTDSSLVAVIDTRTDQLVDCDAAHPGVQGILLPRANPVTPFAFDAPRTRLYLGCAGRYGVPDGGIVRIDPGALTADGVAAVEDSLGGDVLDITFADDARAYAIVSDAAFNTSLIRWSPVTGKRLDTLYAPGGFSLADAELTPSGSELWVCNSSFGSPGIRVFSTATQAQIAGPIACTLPPQGITFDATTTQVAGVNTAAPPGLAFAPPAPNPARDAVRFALRTPVAGTLSVTIVDVVGRRVRDLSRDVVAGAVDLAWDLRDANAHRVAPGIYLASVRLGPERVSRTVLVLD
;
A
#
# COMPACT_ATOMS: atom_id res chain seq x y z
N MET A 1 -53.18 12.06 61.84
CA MET A 1 -52.13 12.60 60.91
C MET A 1 -50.94 11.75 60.98
N THR A 2 -50.74 10.86 60.05
CA THR A 2 -49.60 9.95 59.95
C THR A 2 -48.68 10.40 58.81
N PRO A 3 -47.34 10.54 59.01
CA PRO A 3 -46.44 10.94 57.94
C PRO A 3 -46.09 9.75 57.03
N ARG A 4 -46.22 9.96 55.72
CA ARG A 4 -45.83 9.05 54.68
C ARG A 4 -44.32 9.10 54.46
N HIS A 5 -43.60 8.01 54.77
CA HIS A 5 -42.22 7.84 54.37
C HIS A 5 -42.11 7.58 52.85
N ARG A 6 -41.37 8.44 52.15
CA ARG A 6 -40.97 8.22 50.77
C ARG A 6 -39.60 7.49 50.78
N THR A 7 -39.60 6.26 50.36
CA THR A 7 -38.36 5.49 50.13
C THR A 7 -37.79 5.92 48.79
N VAL A 8 -36.59 6.52 48.81
CA VAL A 8 -35.83 6.83 47.60
C VAL A 8 -34.94 5.60 47.31
N VAL A 9 -35.25 4.90 46.23
CA VAL A 9 -34.39 3.82 45.72
C VAL A 9 -33.34 4.47 44.84
N ALA A 10 -32.09 4.50 45.32
CA ALA A 10 -30.93 4.90 44.52
C ALA A 10 -30.49 3.74 43.63
N LEU A 11 -30.68 3.82 42.32
CA LEU A 11 -30.08 2.93 41.33
C LEU A 11 -28.60 3.35 41.19
N ALA A 12 -27.71 2.49 41.70
CA ALA A 12 -26.28 2.58 41.40
C ALA A 12 -26.03 1.97 40.01
N ALA A 13 -25.78 2.81 39.01
CA ALA A 13 -25.33 2.39 37.70
C ALA A 13 -23.86 1.96 37.80
N LEU A 14 -23.62 0.65 37.74
CA LEU A 14 -22.29 0.07 37.66
C LEU A 14 -21.75 0.30 36.22
N ALA A 15 -20.97 1.35 36.02
CA ALA A 15 -20.26 1.56 34.78
C ALA A 15 -19.14 0.51 34.65
N LEU A 16 -19.39 -0.54 33.87
CA LEU A 16 -18.39 -1.50 33.48
C LEU A 16 -17.45 -0.81 32.48
N SER A 17 -16.35 -0.25 32.95
CA SER A 17 -15.27 0.21 32.08
C SER A 17 -14.62 -1.04 31.44
N ILE A 18 -15.00 -1.34 30.21
CA ILE A 18 -14.24 -2.24 29.35
C ILE A 18 -12.93 -1.50 29.06
N ALA A 19 -11.92 -1.75 29.85
CA ALA A 19 -10.56 -1.38 29.49
C ALA A 19 -10.20 -2.17 28.24
N THR A 20 -10.30 -1.55 27.08
CA THR A 20 -9.65 -2.05 25.86
C THR A 20 -8.16 -2.12 26.23
N ARG A 21 -7.65 -3.32 26.48
CA ARG A 21 -6.21 -3.53 26.55
C ARG A 21 -5.66 -3.00 25.24
N ALA A 22 -4.93 -1.90 25.29
CA ALA A 22 -4.12 -1.48 24.17
C ALA A 22 -3.24 -2.70 23.83
N HIS A 23 -3.46 -3.28 22.66
CA HIS A 23 -2.63 -4.38 22.18
C HIS A 23 -1.22 -3.79 22.03
N ALA A 24 -0.24 -4.34 22.76
CA ALA A 24 1.13 -3.91 22.60
C ALA A 24 1.57 -4.27 21.19
N ALA A 25 2.12 -3.31 20.47
CA ALA A 25 2.60 -3.52 19.11
C ALA A 25 3.58 -4.69 19.06
N ARG A 26 3.46 -5.53 18.03
CA ARG A 26 4.33 -6.69 17.82
C ARG A 26 5.11 -6.55 16.53
N ALA A 27 6.36 -6.97 16.57
CA ALA A 27 7.16 -7.26 15.41
C ALA A 27 6.97 -8.74 15.05
N TYR A 28 6.81 -9.02 13.77
CA TYR A 28 6.73 -10.35 13.19
C TYR A 28 7.93 -10.55 12.28
N VAL A 29 8.69 -11.62 12.51
CA VAL A 29 10.02 -11.81 11.95
C VAL A 29 10.07 -13.17 11.26
N VAL A 30 10.51 -13.19 10.01
CA VAL A 30 10.94 -14.41 9.33
C VAL A 30 12.44 -14.54 9.47
N GLU A 31 12.89 -15.73 9.78
CA GLU A 31 14.27 -16.06 10.10
C GLU A 31 14.74 -17.22 9.25
N SER A 32 16.02 -17.23 8.85
CA SER A 32 16.55 -18.29 7.99
C SER A 32 18.07 -18.40 8.06
N ASP A 33 18.55 -19.63 7.92
CA ASP A 33 19.93 -19.97 7.59
C ASP A 33 20.10 -20.40 6.11
N PHE A 34 19.11 -20.10 5.27
CA PHE A 34 18.98 -20.50 3.85
C PHE A 34 18.73 -22.00 3.62
N SER A 35 18.67 -22.81 4.67
CA SER A 35 18.31 -24.24 4.61
C SER A 35 16.99 -24.50 5.32
N THR A 36 16.81 -23.85 6.46
CA THR A 36 15.59 -23.90 7.28
C THR A 36 15.08 -22.50 7.51
N GLY A 37 13.77 -22.39 7.75
CA GLY A 37 13.12 -21.13 8.09
C GLY A 37 12.25 -21.24 9.32
N SER A 38 12.21 -20.18 10.12
CA SER A 38 11.30 -20.06 11.25
C SER A 38 10.59 -18.71 11.25
N PHE A 39 9.54 -18.64 12.03
CA PHE A 39 8.80 -17.42 12.29
C PHE A 39 8.78 -17.15 13.78
N SER A 40 9.11 -15.93 14.15
CA SER A 40 9.16 -15.44 15.51
C SER A 40 8.37 -14.14 15.68
N SER A 41 7.96 -13.83 16.89
CA SER A 41 7.30 -12.57 17.20
C SER A 41 7.96 -11.91 18.41
N THR A 42 8.08 -10.57 18.40
CA THR A 42 8.66 -9.82 19.50
C THR A 42 7.71 -8.73 19.95
N ASP A 43 7.45 -8.65 21.24
CA ASP A 43 6.74 -7.50 21.83
C ASP A 43 7.61 -6.24 21.71
N VAL A 44 7.08 -5.19 21.07
CA VAL A 44 7.83 -3.96 20.78
C VAL A 44 8.21 -3.20 22.07
N THR A 45 7.36 -3.25 23.09
CA THR A 45 7.57 -2.50 24.34
C THR A 45 8.58 -3.17 25.26
N THR A 46 8.39 -4.48 25.48
CA THR A 46 9.26 -5.25 26.39
C THR A 46 10.47 -5.82 25.70
N ARG A 47 10.47 -5.87 24.36
CA ARG A 47 11.50 -6.48 23.49
C ARG A 47 11.74 -7.94 23.80
N THR A 48 10.71 -8.62 24.31
CA THR A 48 10.76 -10.03 24.64
C THR A 48 10.33 -10.84 23.40
N PRO A 49 11.22 -11.66 22.83
CA PRO A 49 10.88 -12.49 21.70
C PRO A 49 10.10 -13.75 22.12
N SER A 50 9.19 -14.18 21.28
CA SER A 50 8.62 -15.53 21.23
C SER A 50 9.22 -16.21 20.02
N CYS A 51 10.27 -16.99 20.25
CA CYS A 51 11.07 -17.58 19.19
C CYS A 51 10.44 -18.85 18.61
N ASP A 52 10.66 -19.08 17.31
CA ASP A 52 10.36 -20.32 16.60
C ASP A 52 8.90 -20.77 16.79
N VAL A 53 7.96 -19.82 16.76
CA VAL A 53 6.53 -20.09 17.04
C VAL A 53 5.83 -20.75 15.87
N ALA A 54 6.42 -20.74 14.67
CA ALA A 54 6.00 -21.51 13.50
C ALA A 54 7.21 -21.85 12.62
N SER A 55 7.13 -22.97 11.90
CA SER A 55 8.09 -23.29 10.83
C SER A 55 7.59 -22.69 9.53
N VAL A 56 8.45 -22.05 8.78
CA VAL A 56 8.18 -21.46 7.46
C VAL A 56 9.24 -21.90 6.47
N TYR A 57 9.11 -21.56 5.20
CA TYR A 57 10.13 -21.86 4.22
C TYR A 57 11.40 -21.01 4.43
N SER A 58 12.56 -21.54 4.03
CA SER A 58 13.84 -20.85 4.24
C SER A 58 14.02 -19.56 3.43
N ASP A 59 13.27 -19.39 2.35
CA ASP A 59 13.19 -18.15 1.59
C ASP A 59 11.77 -17.59 1.72
N ALA A 60 11.55 -16.77 2.74
CA ALA A 60 10.25 -16.22 3.05
C ALA A 60 10.30 -14.72 3.27
N ARG A 61 9.16 -14.06 3.00
CA ARG A 61 8.88 -12.68 3.37
C ARG A 61 7.63 -12.62 4.25
N VAL A 62 7.43 -11.51 4.94
CA VAL A 62 6.33 -11.36 5.88
C VAL A 62 5.55 -10.09 5.64
N ARG A 63 4.21 -10.17 5.73
CA ARG A 63 3.29 -9.03 5.72
C ARG A 63 2.26 -9.20 6.83
N TRP A 64 1.85 -8.09 7.41
CA TRP A 64 0.73 -8.08 8.35
C TRP A 64 -0.47 -7.37 7.73
N TYR A 65 -1.64 -7.94 7.91
CA TYR A 65 -2.89 -7.30 7.53
C TYR A 65 -4.07 -7.82 8.34
N ASN A 66 -4.86 -6.92 8.91
CA ASN A 66 -6.15 -7.19 9.56
C ASN A 66 -6.11 -8.36 10.56
N GLY A 67 -5.15 -8.32 11.49
CA GLY A 67 -5.01 -9.34 12.55
C GLY A 67 -4.38 -10.66 12.08
N ARG A 68 -3.86 -10.73 10.87
CA ARG A 68 -3.20 -11.90 10.29
C ARG A 68 -1.79 -11.58 9.85
N VAL A 69 -0.93 -12.57 9.96
CA VAL A 69 0.41 -12.55 9.39
C VAL A 69 0.41 -13.42 8.15
N TYR A 70 0.88 -12.87 7.04
CA TYR A 70 1.01 -13.55 5.77
C TYR A 70 2.50 -13.80 5.53
N VAL A 71 2.89 -15.07 5.55
CA VAL A 71 4.25 -15.51 5.20
C VAL A 71 4.24 -15.94 3.75
N ILE A 72 5.01 -15.21 2.94
CA ILE A 72 5.15 -15.44 1.51
C ILE A 72 6.35 -16.37 1.34
N ASN A 73 6.09 -17.67 1.17
CA ASN A 73 7.10 -18.68 0.93
C ASN A 73 7.47 -18.70 -0.56
N ARG A 74 8.70 -18.31 -0.84
CA ARG A 74 9.19 -17.97 -2.18
C ARG A 74 9.73 -19.20 -2.90
N PHE A 75 10.72 -19.00 -3.67
CA PHE A 75 11.38 -19.88 -4.63
C PHE A 75 11.33 -21.38 -4.29
N GLY A 76 10.44 -22.10 -4.97
CA GLY A 76 10.24 -23.55 -4.82
C GLY A 76 9.18 -23.97 -3.81
N ALA A 77 8.73 -23.09 -2.90
CA ALA A 77 7.59 -23.34 -2.03
C ALA A 77 6.28 -22.79 -2.63
N ASP A 78 6.30 -21.63 -3.27
CA ASP A 78 5.26 -21.04 -4.10
C ASP A 78 3.88 -21.02 -3.42
N ASN A 79 3.85 -20.60 -2.15
CA ASN A 79 2.62 -20.55 -1.37
C ASN A 79 2.63 -19.40 -0.37
N ILE A 80 1.47 -19.11 0.18
CA ILE A 80 1.30 -18.16 1.27
C ILE A 80 0.70 -18.90 2.48
N GLU A 81 1.39 -18.81 3.62
CA GLU A 81 0.88 -19.21 4.91
C GLU A 81 0.23 -18.02 5.61
N VAL A 82 -0.93 -18.23 6.19
CA VAL A 82 -1.65 -17.22 6.97
C VAL A 82 -1.69 -17.68 8.41
N LEU A 83 -1.01 -16.92 9.27
CA LEU A 83 -0.96 -17.18 10.70
C LEU A 83 -1.91 -16.23 11.45
N ASP A 84 -2.42 -16.65 12.56
CA ASP A 84 -3.12 -15.76 13.50
C ASP A 84 -2.13 -14.82 14.18
N GLY A 85 -2.34 -13.51 14.08
CA GLY A 85 -1.40 -12.50 14.61
C GLY A 85 -1.25 -12.48 16.14
N THR A 86 -2.07 -13.24 16.87
CA THR A 86 -2.02 -13.30 18.34
C THR A 86 -1.54 -14.67 18.83
N THR A 87 -2.09 -15.74 18.28
CA THR A 87 -1.78 -17.12 18.70
C THR A 87 -0.69 -17.77 17.88
N PHE A 88 -0.35 -17.18 16.71
CA PHE A 88 0.62 -17.67 15.71
C PHE A 88 0.24 -19.02 15.09
N GLY A 89 -0.93 -19.54 15.42
CA GLY A 89 -1.44 -20.77 14.82
C GLY A 89 -1.70 -20.61 13.33
N LEU A 90 -1.40 -21.65 12.56
CA LEU A 90 -1.73 -21.70 11.13
C LEU A 90 -3.23 -21.62 10.93
N VAL A 91 -3.71 -20.58 10.25
CA VAL A 91 -5.11 -20.39 9.86
C VAL A 91 -5.38 -21.09 8.54
N LYS A 92 -4.47 -20.93 7.58
CA LYS A 92 -4.51 -21.58 6.27
C LYS A 92 -3.17 -21.47 5.55
N GLN A 93 -3.04 -22.25 4.48
CA GLN A 93 -1.99 -22.15 3.49
C GLN A 93 -2.63 -22.32 2.11
N PHE A 94 -2.17 -21.56 1.13
CA PHE A 94 -2.66 -21.69 -0.24
C PHE A 94 -1.54 -21.49 -1.26
N SER A 95 -1.61 -22.26 -2.34
CA SER A 95 -0.64 -22.15 -3.44
C SER A 95 -0.89 -20.90 -4.27
N VAL A 96 0.20 -20.34 -4.81
CA VAL A 96 0.18 -19.25 -5.79
C VAL A 96 0.68 -19.69 -7.18
N GLY A 97 0.61 -21.00 -7.41
CA GLY A 97 1.04 -21.65 -8.65
C GLY A 97 2.51 -22.07 -8.61
N ASN A 98 2.79 -23.30 -9.02
CA ASN A 98 4.16 -23.85 -9.01
C ASN A 98 5.08 -23.03 -9.93
N GLY A 99 6.28 -22.77 -9.47
CA GLY A 99 7.29 -21.98 -10.18
C GLY A 99 6.98 -20.49 -10.21
N ALA A 100 6.07 -20.01 -9.37
CA ALA A 100 5.66 -18.61 -9.32
C ALA A 100 6.72 -17.69 -8.70
N ASN A 101 7.46 -18.19 -7.71
CA ASN A 101 8.38 -17.39 -6.90
C ASN A 101 7.70 -16.08 -6.40
N PRO A 102 6.69 -16.16 -5.50
CA PRO A 102 5.95 -15.00 -5.07
C PRO A 102 6.85 -14.04 -4.27
N TYR A 103 6.75 -12.74 -4.51
CA TYR A 103 7.59 -11.75 -3.84
C TYR A 103 6.84 -10.89 -2.85
N ASP A 104 5.56 -10.62 -3.10
CA ASP A 104 4.76 -9.76 -2.24
C ASP A 104 3.26 -10.10 -2.29
N ILE A 105 2.52 -9.68 -1.25
CA ILE A 105 1.07 -9.64 -1.23
C ILE A 105 0.60 -8.25 -0.79
N ALA A 106 -0.32 -7.65 -1.55
CA ALA A 106 -0.92 -6.35 -1.22
C ALA A 106 -2.44 -6.46 -1.14
N PHE A 107 -3.05 -5.77 -0.19
CA PHE A 107 -4.47 -5.93 0.15
C PHE A 107 -5.26 -4.70 -0.27
N ALA A 108 -6.26 -4.87 -1.14
CA ALA A 108 -7.28 -3.86 -1.41
C ALA A 108 -8.42 -3.94 -0.39
N SER A 109 -8.74 -5.15 0.10
CA SER A 109 -9.74 -5.38 1.15
C SER A 109 -9.47 -6.71 1.88
N PRO A 110 -10.23 -7.05 2.95
CA PRO A 110 -10.10 -8.36 3.61
C PRO A 110 -10.41 -9.58 2.74
N THR A 111 -11.04 -9.38 1.58
CA THR A 111 -11.40 -10.44 0.63
C THR A 111 -10.81 -10.24 -0.75
N HIS A 112 -9.96 -9.22 -0.94
CA HIS A 112 -9.38 -8.89 -2.24
C HIS A 112 -7.93 -8.45 -2.08
N ALA A 113 -7.00 -9.24 -2.60
CA ALA A 113 -5.57 -8.99 -2.54
C ALA A 113 -4.89 -9.41 -3.84
N TYR A 114 -3.67 -8.93 -4.03
CA TYR A 114 -2.83 -9.21 -5.19
C TYR A 114 -1.55 -9.89 -4.74
N VAL A 115 -1.07 -10.83 -5.54
CA VAL A 115 0.20 -11.54 -5.29
C VAL A 115 1.09 -11.41 -6.50
N THR A 116 2.29 -10.84 -6.30
CA THR A 116 3.34 -10.83 -7.33
C THR A 116 3.91 -12.23 -7.52
N ARG A 117 4.18 -12.57 -8.78
CA ARG A 117 4.74 -13.85 -9.19
C ARG A 117 5.94 -13.57 -10.08
N TYR A 118 7.11 -13.52 -9.47
CA TYR A 118 8.37 -13.05 -10.08
C TYR A 118 8.74 -13.78 -11.37
N GLU A 119 8.45 -15.10 -11.42
CA GLU A 119 8.73 -15.96 -12.55
C GLU A 119 7.57 -16.03 -13.58
N SER A 120 6.63 -15.09 -13.52
CA SER A 120 5.43 -15.12 -14.36
C SER A 120 5.04 -13.70 -14.80
N PRO A 121 4.48 -13.52 -16.01
CA PRO A 121 3.92 -12.23 -16.40
C PRO A 121 2.56 -11.94 -15.74
N ASP A 122 2.01 -12.88 -14.98
CA ASP A 122 0.65 -12.82 -14.46
C ASP A 122 0.63 -12.48 -12.97
N LEU A 123 0.12 -11.30 -12.63
CA LEU A 123 -0.24 -10.92 -11.27
C LEU A 123 -1.54 -11.64 -10.87
N TRP A 124 -1.54 -12.31 -9.72
CA TRP A 124 -2.75 -13.00 -9.27
C TRP A 124 -3.60 -12.14 -8.36
N ILE A 125 -4.93 -12.22 -8.55
CA ILE A 125 -5.94 -11.74 -7.64
C ILE A 125 -6.34 -12.91 -6.77
N VAL A 126 -6.26 -12.73 -5.45
CA VAL A 126 -6.58 -13.77 -4.48
C VAL A 126 -7.56 -13.24 -3.43
N ASN A 127 -8.36 -14.14 -2.88
CA ASN A 127 -9.15 -13.84 -1.69
C ASN A 127 -8.36 -14.27 -0.45
N PRO A 128 -7.79 -13.36 0.32
CA PRO A 128 -6.99 -13.72 1.49
C PRO A 128 -7.80 -14.39 2.61
N ALA A 129 -9.13 -14.20 2.64
CA ALA A 129 -10.01 -14.85 3.60
C ALA A 129 -10.26 -16.34 3.29
N THR A 130 -10.26 -16.75 2.03
CA THR A 130 -10.48 -18.14 1.59
C THR A 130 -9.22 -18.82 1.07
N GLY A 131 -8.26 -18.06 0.52
CA GLY A 131 -7.10 -18.56 -0.21
C GLY A 131 -7.40 -18.91 -1.67
N SER A 132 -8.58 -18.54 -2.19
CA SER A 132 -8.94 -18.80 -3.58
C SER A 132 -8.19 -17.86 -4.54
N HIS A 133 -7.85 -18.39 -5.71
CA HIS A 133 -7.43 -17.61 -6.87
C HIS A 133 -8.68 -17.09 -7.57
N ASP A 134 -8.90 -15.79 -7.54
CA ASP A 134 -10.15 -15.16 -8.01
C ASP A 134 -9.98 -14.52 -9.39
N GLY A 135 -8.75 -14.29 -9.85
CA GLY A 135 -8.50 -13.71 -11.16
C GLY A 135 -7.01 -13.47 -11.46
N THR A 136 -6.74 -13.00 -12.65
CA THR A 136 -5.39 -12.76 -13.17
C THR A 136 -5.34 -11.47 -13.96
N ILE A 137 -4.29 -10.67 -13.72
CA ILE A 137 -3.97 -9.49 -14.53
C ILE A 137 -2.65 -9.76 -15.24
N SER A 138 -2.67 -9.82 -16.58
CA SER A 138 -1.44 -10.03 -17.33
C SER A 138 -0.64 -8.74 -17.46
N LEU A 139 0.63 -8.78 -17.06
CA LEU A 139 1.62 -7.72 -17.24
C LEU A 139 2.58 -8.02 -18.40
N ALA A 140 2.28 -9.02 -19.23
CA ALA A 140 3.11 -9.41 -20.39
C ALA A 140 3.39 -8.24 -21.35
N GLY A 141 2.43 -7.29 -21.49
CA GLY A 141 2.61 -6.08 -22.28
C GLY A 141 3.61 -5.08 -21.72
N LEU A 142 4.01 -5.23 -20.45
CA LEU A 142 4.99 -4.40 -19.75
C LEU A 142 6.32 -5.12 -19.53
N ALA A 143 6.44 -6.38 -19.94
CA ALA A 143 7.67 -7.16 -19.86
C ALA A 143 8.72 -6.64 -20.84
N ASP A 144 9.95 -7.09 -20.64
CA ASP A 144 11.03 -6.91 -21.65
C ASP A 144 11.05 -8.05 -22.68
N ALA A 145 12.19 -8.26 -23.35
CA ALA A 145 12.27 -9.18 -24.48
C ALA A 145 12.12 -10.66 -24.11
N ASP A 146 12.30 -11.05 -22.86
CA ASP A 146 12.13 -12.43 -22.40
C ASP A 146 10.69 -12.77 -22.00
N GLY A 147 9.82 -11.75 -21.94
CA GLY A 147 8.39 -11.88 -21.68
C GLY A 147 8.02 -11.94 -20.19
N ILE A 148 8.97 -11.76 -19.29
CA ILE A 148 8.76 -11.74 -17.83
C ILE A 148 9.06 -10.33 -17.30
N PRO A 149 8.17 -9.68 -16.57
CA PRO A 149 8.39 -8.34 -16.05
C PRO A 149 9.14 -8.31 -14.71
N GLU A 150 9.40 -9.46 -14.06
CA GLU A 150 9.95 -9.61 -12.71
C GLU A 150 9.24 -8.71 -11.70
N MET A 151 8.00 -9.04 -11.40
CA MET A 151 7.20 -8.34 -10.40
C MET A 151 7.81 -8.50 -9.01
N ASP A 152 8.19 -7.41 -8.35
CA ASP A 152 8.79 -7.47 -7.01
C ASP A 152 7.82 -6.95 -5.93
N ARG A 153 7.81 -5.67 -5.65
CA ARG A 153 7.09 -5.08 -4.53
C ARG A 153 5.81 -4.39 -4.95
N MET A 154 4.90 -4.28 -3.98
CA MET A 154 3.62 -3.62 -4.20
C MET A 154 3.28 -2.66 -3.06
N ILE A 155 2.52 -1.62 -3.40
CA ILE A 155 1.83 -0.76 -2.45
C ILE A 155 0.46 -0.35 -2.98
N VAL A 156 -0.54 -0.33 -2.11
CA VAL A 156 -1.87 0.23 -2.42
C VAL A 156 -1.93 1.65 -1.88
N VAL A 157 -2.21 2.62 -2.77
CA VAL A 157 -2.38 4.03 -2.42
C VAL A 157 -3.75 4.49 -2.91
N GLY A 158 -4.68 4.68 -1.99
CA GLY A 158 -6.08 4.92 -2.34
C GLY A 158 -6.67 3.78 -3.16
N PRO A 159 -7.22 4.04 -4.36
CA PRO A 159 -7.78 2.99 -5.22
C PRO A 159 -6.74 2.36 -6.17
N LEU A 160 -5.47 2.75 -6.09
CA LEU A 160 -4.45 2.30 -7.02
C LEU A 160 -3.46 1.36 -6.36
N LEU A 161 -3.15 0.27 -7.03
CA LEU A 161 -2.05 -0.63 -6.72
C LEU A 161 -0.86 -0.28 -7.63
N PHE A 162 0.31 -0.09 -7.03
CA PHE A 162 1.58 0.11 -7.72
C PHE A 162 2.40 -1.16 -7.57
N VAL A 163 2.95 -1.67 -8.68
CA VAL A 163 3.74 -2.90 -8.75
C VAL A 163 5.08 -2.58 -9.41
N SER A 164 6.18 -2.75 -8.70
CA SER A 164 7.52 -2.58 -9.29
C SER A 164 7.88 -3.75 -10.20
N LEU A 165 8.41 -3.43 -11.39
CA LEU A 165 8.83 -4.37 -12.41
C LEU A 165 10.32 -4.17 -12.65
N GLN A 166 11.15 -5.16 -12.29
CA GLN A 166 12.61 -5.06 -12.38
C GLN A 166 13.07 -5.07 -13.84
N ARG A 167 12.47 -5.93 -14.69
CA ARG A 167 12.80 -6.09 -16.10
C ARG A 167 14.29 -6.38 -16.29
N VAL A 168 14.70 -7.53 -15.84
CA VAL A 168 16.09 -8.01 -15.89
C VAL A 168 16.25 -9.07 -16.99
N ASP A 169 17.31 -8.98 -17.77
CA ASP A 169 17.58 -9.93 -18.84
C ASP A 169 18.09 -11.27 -18.26
N ARG A 170 17.20 -12.26 -18.23
CA ARG A 170 17.48 -13.62 -17.70
C ARG A 170 18.53 -14.37 -18.53
N ASN A 171 18.68 -14.02 -19.81
CA ASN A 171 19.64 -14.61 -20.70
C ASN A 171 21.05 -14.01 -20.53
N ASN A 172 21.16 -12.88 -19.80
CA ASN A 172 22.39 -12.14 -19.56
C ASN A 172 22.67 -11.99 -18.06
N GLY A 173 22.49 -13.07 -17.30
CA GLY A 173 22.83 -13.11 -15.87
C GLY A 173 21.97 -12.18 -15.00
N PHE A 174 20.73 -11.95 -15.37
CA PHE A 174 19.81 -11.04 -14.69
C PHE A 174 20.30 -9.59 -14.66
N ALA A 175 21.05 -9.18 -15.69
CA ALA A 175 21.42 -7.77 -15.82
C ALA A 175 20.18 -6.91 -16.00
N PRO A 176 20.03 -5.78 -15.27
CA PRO A 176 18.89 -4.90 -15.46
C PRO A 176 18.87 -4.34 -16.87
N THR A 177 17.70 -4.32 -17.49
CA THR A 177 17.49 -3.57 -18.72
C THR A 177 17.38 -2.07 -18.40
N ASP A 178 17.62 -1.19 -19.37
CA ASP A 178 17.65 0.27 -19.13
C ASP A 178 16.26 0.89 -18.85
N SER A 179 15.21 0.08 -18.65
CA SER A 179 13.83 0.54 -18.65
C SER A 179 12.92 -0.18 -17.66
N SER A 180 13.29 -0.20 -16.38
CA SER A 180 12.38 -0.69 -15.33
C SER A 180 11.13 0.19 -15.22
N LEU A 181 10.01 -0.41 -14.79
CA LEU A 181 8.70 0.22 -14.77
C LEU A 181 8.02 0.07 -13.40
N VAL A 182 6.99 0.86 -13.18
CA VAL A 182 5.95 0.57 -12.20
C VAL A 182 4.62 0.41 -12.92
N ALA A 183 4.02 -0.78 -12.83
CA ALA A 183 2.66 -1.00 -13.30
C ALA A 183 1.66 -0.40 -12.32
N VAL A 184 0.57 0.18 -12.83
CA VAL A 184 -0.50 0.74 -12.00
C VAL A 184 -1.80 0.02 -12.32
N ILE A 185 -2.52 -0.44 -11.29
CA ILE A 185 -3.80 -1.13 -11.41
C ILE A 185 -4.86 -0.38 -10.60
N ASP A 186 -6.03 -0.16 -11.18
CA ASP A 186 -7.21 0.31 -10.44
C ASP A 186 -7.85 -0.88 -9.70
N THR A 187 -7.76 -0.89 -8.37
CA THR A 187 -8.24 -1.97 -7.50
C THR A 187 -9.76 -2.11 -7.46
N ARG A 188 -10.51 -1.18 -8.06
CA ARG A 188 -11.98 -1.23 -8.17
C ARG A 188 -12.43 -2.01 -9.40
N THR A 189 -11.59 -2.12 -10.39
CA THR A 189 -11.90 -2.73 -11.69
C THR A 189 -10.95 -3.85 -12.07
N ASP A 190 -9.83 -3.99 -11.36
CA ASP A 190 -8.74 -4.92 -11.65
C ASP A 190 -8.13 -4.72 -13.05
N GLN A 191 -8.12 -3.46 -13.52
CA GLN A 191 -7.59 -3.12 -14.83
C GLN A 191 -6.28 -2.34 -14.71
N LEU A 192 -5.36 -2.62 -15.62
CA LEU A 192 -4.17 -1.79 -15.81
C LEU A 192 -4.58 -0.35 -16.17
N VAL A 193 -3.90 0.60 -15.54
CA VAL A 193 -4.04 2.02 -15.83
C VAL A 193 -2.92 2.41 -16.80
N ASP A 194 -3.28 3.04 -17.92
CA ASP A 194 -2.31 3.60 -18.84
C ASP A 194 -1.70 4.88 -18.27
N CYS A 195 -0.39 4.85 -18.02
CA CYS A 195 0.34 5.96 -17.45
C CYS A 195 0.91 6.94 -18.49
N ASP A 196 0.84 6.59 -19.78
CA ASP A 196 1.30 7.46 -20.88
C ASP A 196 0.48 7.25 -22.17
N ALA A 197 -0.67 7.86 -22.22
CA ALA A 197 -1.59 7.78 -23.36
C ALA A 197 -1.03 8.40 -24.69
N ALA A 198 0.16 8.99 -24.66
CA ALA A 198 0.83 9.46 -25.88
C ALA A 198 1.48 8.30 -26.66
N HIS A 199 1.71 7.18 -26.02
CA HIS A 199 2.27 5.97 -26.64
C HIS A 199 1.21 4.88 -26.82
N PRO A 200 1.28 4.05 -27.90
CA PRO A 200 0.33 2.98 -28.12
C PRO A 200 0.43 1.88 -27.05
N GLY A 201 -0.74 1.33 -26.65
CA GLY A 201 -0.83 0.29 -25.64
C GLY A 201 -0.85 0.86 -24.21
N VAL A 202 -1.03 -0.02 -23.23
CA VAL A 202 -0.98 0.38 -21.82
C VAL A 202 0.48 0.52 -21.41
N GLN A 203 0.83 1.68 -20.87
CA GLN A 203 2.17 2.01 -20.40
C GLN A 203 2.23 1.99 -18.87
N GLY A 204 3.33 1.50 -18.30
CA GLY A 204 3.68 1.71 -16.90
C GLY A 204 4.41 3.04 -16.68
N ILE A 205 4.63 3.42 -15.44
CA ILE A 205 5.48 4.55 -15.08
C ILE A 205 6.94 4.18 -15.37
N LEU A 206 7.57 4.85 -16.32
CA LEU A 206 8.98 4.64 -16.65
C LEU A 206 9.87 5.19 -15.53
N LEU A 207 10.75 4.33 -14.99
CA LEU A 207 11.69 4.73 -13.95
C LEU A 207 12.99 5.28 -14.54
N PRO A 208 13.55 6.36 -13.98
CA PRO A 208 14.83 6.92 -14.40
C PRO A 208 16.05 6.12 -13.88
N ARG A 209 15.83 5.06 -13.13
CA ARG A 209 16.81 4.09 -12.64
C ARG A 209 16.25 2.68 -12.78
N ALA A 210 17.14 1.73 -13.08
CA ALA A 210 16.76 0.34 -13.30
C ALA A 210 16.80 -0.49 -12.02
N ASN A 211 16.20 -1.68 -12.08
CA ASN A 211 16.22 -2.70 -11.05
C ASN A 211 15.67 -2.24 -9.70
N PRO A 212 14.35 -1.91 -9.60
CA PRO A 212 13.71 -1.57 -8.34
C PRO A 212 13.62 -2.82 -7.44
N VAL A 213 14.29 -2.79 -6.29
CA VAL A 213 14.43 -3.95 -5.39
C VAL A 213 13.88 -3.70 -3.98
N THR A 214 13.59 -2.44 -3.63
CA THR A 214 13.15 -2.12 -2.28
C THR A 214 11.62 -2.13 -2.14
N PRO A 215 11.07 -2.20 -0.93
CA PRO A 215 9.69 -1.79 -0.70
C PRO A 215 9.44 -0.36 -1.18
N PHE A 216 8.19 -0.05 -1.50
CA PHE A 216 7.77 1.34 -1.64
C PHE A 216 7.71 2.02 -0.27
N ALA A 217 8.28 3.18 -0.14
CA ALA A 217 8.10 4.06 1.01
C ALA A 217 7.19 5.23 0.64
N PHE A 218 6.26 5.59 1.52
CA PHE A 218 5.25 6.62 1.25
C PHE A 218 5.46 7.87 2.10
N ASP A 219 5.65 9.01 1.43
CA ASP A 219 5.68 10.36 2.02
C ASP A 219 4.27 10.95 2.00
N ALA A 220 3.53 10.78 3.10
CA ALA A 220 2.15 11.25 3.20
C ALA A 220 2.02 12.79 3.07
N PRO A 221 2.86 13.64 3.72
CA PRO A 221 2.81 15.08 3.56
C PRO A 221 2.93 15.57 2.13
N ARG A 222 3.79 14.94 1.31
CA ARG A 222 4.01 15.34 -0.08
C ARG A 222 3.24 14.52 -1.08
N THR A 223 2.57 13.46 -0.63
CA THR A 223 1.91 12.48 -1.50
C THR A 223 2.89 11.96 -2.56
N ARG A 224 4.01 11.39 -2.11
CA ARG A 224 5.05 10.81 -2.97
C ARG A 224 5.38 9.40 -2.55
N LEU A 225 5.69 8.56 -3.54
CA LEU A 225 6.31 7.26 -3.31
C LEU A 225 7.81 7.39 -3.55
N TYR A 226 8.59 6.72 -2.72
CA TYR A 226 10.01 6.47 -2.94
C TYR A 226 10.22 5.00 -3.23
N LEU A 227 11.12 4.69 -4.16
CA LEU A 227 11.45 3.34 -4.58
C LEU A 227 12.97 3.27 -4.84
N GLY A 228 13.67 2.39 -4.13
CA GLY A 228 15.09 2.15 -4.33
C GLY A 228 15.32 1.23 -5.52
N CYS A 229 16.20 1.66 -6.40
CA CYS A 229 16.63 0.95 -7.59
C CYS A 229 18.13 0.69 -7.48
N ALA A 230 18.54 -0.58 -7.48
CA ALA A 230 19.95 -0.96 -7.32
C ALA A 230 20.76 -0.87 -8.61
N GLY A 231 20.12 -0.66 -9.77
CA GLY A 231 20.84 -0.73 -11.04
C GLY A 231 21.57 -2.07 -11.19
N ARG A 232 22.81 -2.02 -11.63
CA ARG A 232 23.74 -3.16 -11.63
C ARG A 232 24.51 -3.19 -10.32
N TYR A 233 24.42 -4.27 -9.59
CA TYR A 233 25.10 -4.41 -8.30
C TYR A 233 26.61 -4.11 -8.40
N GLY A 234 27.07 -3.26 -7.48
CA GLY A 234 28.46 -2.80 -7.43
C GLY A 234 28.80 -1.70 -8.47
N VAL A 235 27.83 -1.19 -9.20
CA VAL A 235 27.99 -0.10 -10.17
C VAL A 235 27.08 1.07 -9.75
N PRO A 236 27.57 2.30 -9.60
CA PRO A 236 26.77 3.41 -9.05
C PRO A 236 25.79 3.99 -10.10
N ASP A 237 24.92 3.14 -10.68
CA ASP A 237 23.95 3.51 -11.71
C ASP A 237 22.49 3.49 -11.20
N GLY A 238 22.27 3.12 -9.94
CA GLY A 238 20.98 3.13 -9.26
C GLY A 238 20.68 4.40 -8.47
N GLY A 239 19.83 4.26 -7.44
CA GLY A 239 19.42 5.34 -6.53
C GLY A 239 17.98 5.24 -6.08
N ILE A 240 17.50 6.24 -5.37
CA ILE A 240 16.12 6.31 -4.89
C ILE A 240 15.31 7.22 -5.82
N VAL A 241 14.29 6.64 -6.45
CA VAL A 241 13.38 7.32 -7.37
C VAL A 241 12.17 7.85 -6.61
N ARG A 242 11.69 9.05 -6.98
CA ARG A 242 10.39 9.58 -6.55
C ARG A 242 9.34 9.33 -7.61
N ILE A 243 8.13 9.01 -7.16
CA ILE A 243 6.96 8.81 -8.01
C ILE A 243 5.83 9.69 -7.49
N ASP A 244 5.17 10.41 -8.38
CA ASP A 244 3.91 11.09 -8.12
C ASP A 244 2.75 10.13 -8.40
N PRO A 245 2.10 9.58 -7.35
CA PRO A 245 1.00 8.64 -7.54
C PRO A 245 -0.27 9.28 -8.09
N GLY A 246 -0.40 10.62 -8.02
CA GLY A 246 -1.53 11.35 -8.57
C GLY A 246 -1.34 11.69 -10.06
N ALA A 247 -0.11 12.02 -10.46
CA ALA A 247 0.23 12.27 -11.85
C ALA A 247 0.57 10.99 -12.63
N LEU A 248 0.80 9.87 -11.95
CA LEU A 248 1.25 8.59 -12.51
C LEU A 248 2.57 8.71 -13.28
N THR A 249 3.52 9.45 -12.73
CA THR A 249 4.82 9.70 -13.35
C THR A 249 5.95 9.58 -12.34
N ALA A 250 7.15 9.23 -12.82
CA ALA A 250 8.36 9.40 -12.02
C ALA A 250 8.70 10.90 -11.91
N ASP A 251 8.87 11.37 -10.68
CA ASP A 251 9.20 12.77 -10.34
C ASP A 251 10.71 12.91 -10.05
N GLY A 252 11.54 12.21 -10.83
CA GLY A 252 12.98 12.26 -10.80
C GLY A 252 13.66 11.38 -9.75
N VAL A 253 14.96 11.56 -9.58
CA VAL A 253 15.81 10.83 -8.64
C VAL A 253 15.99 11.64 -7.37
N ALA A 254 15.55 11.08 -6.23
CA ALA A 254 15.68 11.74 -4.92
C ALA A 254 17.10 11.65 -4.37
N ALA A 255 17.80 10.52 -4.61
CA ALA A 255 19.19 10.32 -4.22
C ALA A 255 19.86 9.36 -5.19
N VAL A 256 21.12 9.59 -5.53
CA VAL A 256 21.95 8.69 -6.34
C VAL A 256 22.85 7.86 -5.43
N GLU A 257 23.22 6.66 -5.84
CA GLU A 257 24.03 5.72 -5.06
C GLU A 257 25.38 6.29 -4.63
N ASP A 258 26.05 7.04 -5.49
CA ASP A 258 27.30 7.76 -5.14
C ASP A 258 27.12 8.65 -3.89
N SER A 259 25.97 9.28 -3.75
CA SER A 259 25.65 10.13 -2.59
C SER A 259 25.25 9.35 -1.35
N LEU A 260 24.83 8.11 -1.51
CA LEU A 260 24.40 7.20 -0.44
C LEU A 260 25.54 6.27 0.01
N GLY A 261 26.47 5.96 -0.87
CA GLY A 261 27.66 5.13 -0.61
C GLY A 261 27.50 3.67 -1.00
N GLY A 262 26.62 3.36 -1.95
CA GLY A 262 26.43 2.02 -2.50
C GLY A 262 25.04 1.74 -3.03
N ASP A 263 24.85 0.51 -3.54
CA ASP A 263 23.59 0.00 -4.07
C ASP A 263 22.48 0.06 -3.01
N VAL A 264 21.31 0.56 -3.38
CA VAL A 264 20.16 0.69 -2.46
C VAL A 264 19.41 -0.61 -2.39
N LEU A 265 19.48 -1.29 -1.23
CA LEU A 265 18.87 -2.61 -1.02
C LEU A 265 17.54 -2.57 -0.26
N ASP A 266 17.37 -1.56 0.61
CA ASP A 266 16.14 -1.37 1.37
C ASP A 266 15.95 0.10 1.73
N ILE A 267 14.70 0.55 1.86
CA ILE A 267 14.34 1.90 2.28
C ILE A 267 13.15 1.87 3.23
N THR A 268 13.21 2.71 4.26
CA THR A 268 12.03 3.02 5.08
C THR A 268 11.98 4.52 5.36
N PHE A 269 10.77 5.08 5.44
CA PHE A 269 10.55 6.50 5.45
C PHE A 269 9.36 6.89 6.34
N ALA A 270 9.54 7.90 7.18
CA ALA A 270 8.44 8.53 7.90
C ALA A 270 8.34 10.05 7.60
N ASP A 271 9.48 10.73 7.50
CA ASP A 271 9.60 12.15 7.17
C ASP A 271 11.07 12.49 6.82
N ASP A 272 11.36 13.76 6.56
CA ASP A 272 12.69 14.24 6.15
C ASP A 272 13.80 13.98 7.18
N ALA A 273 13.46 13.80 8.44
CA ALA A 273 14.41 13.50 9.52
C ALA A 273 14.55 12.00 9.78
N ARG A 274 13.57 11.21 9.33
CA ARG A 274 13.45 9.76 9.54
C ARG A 274 13.33 9.03 8.20
N ALA A 275 14.35 9.18 7.37
CA ALA A 275 14.53 8.48 6.11
C ALA A 275 15.80 7.64 6.18
N TYR A 276 15.65 6.34 6.07
CA TYR A 276 16.72 5.36 6.26
C TYR A 276 16.83 4.46 5.03
N ALA A 277 18.02 3.92 4.81
CA ALA A 277 18.27 2.92 3.78
C ALA A 277 19.31 1.91 4.24
N ILE A 278 19.20 0.69 3.75
CA ILE A 278 20.30 -0.26 3.74
C ILE A 278 20.98 -0.10 2.38
N VAL A 279 22.29 0.16 2.42
CA VAL A 279 23.10 0.26 1.20
C VAL A 279 24.23 -0.76 1.24
N SER A 280 24.67 -1.24 0.06
CA SER A 280 25.79 -2.16 -0.12
C SER A 280 26.91 -1.49 -0.89
N ASP A 281 28.11 -1.46 -0.32
CA ASP A 281 29.28 -0.95 -1.02
C ASP A 281 29.80 -1.93 -2.11
N ALA A 282 30.77 -1.50 -2.90
CA ALA A 282 31.35 -2.32 -3.98
C ALA A 282 32.06 -3.60 -3.49
N ALA A 283 32.32 -3.73 -2.18
CA ALA A 283 32.84 -4.94 -1.55
C ALA A 283 31.70 -5.79 -0.92
N PHE A 284 30.46 -5.48 -1.21
CA PHE A 284 29.24 -6.10 -0.66
C PHE A 284 29.14 -6.03 0.88
N ASN A 285 29.64 -4.97 1.49
CA ASN A 285 29.35 -4.71 2.90
C ASN A 285 28.10 -3.86 3.01
N THR A 286 27.13 -4.33 3.78
CA THR A 286 25.90 -3.58 4.02
C THR A 286 26.04 -2.60 5.17
N SER A 287 25.41 -1.45 5.03
CA SER A 287 25.35 -0.39 6.05
C SER A 287 23.93 0.17 6.15
N LEU A 288 23.48 0.38 7.37
CA LEU A 288 22.30 1.18 7.66
C LEU A 288 22.69 2.64 7.70
N ILE A 289 22.08 3.44 6.83
CA ILE A 289 22.33 4.86 6.74
C ILE A 289 21.05 5.66 6.98
N ARG A 290 21.23 6.90 7.42
CA ARG A 290 20.20 7.94 7.30
C ARG A 290 20.53 8.84 6.14
N TRP A 291 19.53 9.22 5.36
CA TRP A 291 19.70 10.08 4.20
C TRP A 291 18.69 11.23 4.22
N SER A 292 18.92 12.27 3.43
CA SER A 292 18.03 13.42 3.32
C SER A 292 17.23 13.36 2.02
N PRO A 293 15.90 13.21 2.06
CA PRO A 293 15.05 13.28 0.87
C PRO A 293 15.06 14.64 0.17
N VAL A 294 15.46 15.69 0.91
CA VAL A 294 15.55 17.06 0.38
C VAL A 294 16.82 17.27 -0.43
N THR A 295 17.97 16.75 0.04
CA THR A 295 19.28 16.99 -0.60
C THR A 295 19.81 15.79 -1.36
N GLY A 296 19.21 14.62 -1.21
CA GLY A 296 19.65 13.36 -1.82
C GLY A 296 20.96 12.82 -1.26
N LYS A 297 21.38 13.28 -0.08
CA LYS A 297 22.68 12.91 0.48
C LYS A 297 22.56 12.05 1.73
N ARG A 298 23.53 11.15 1.91
CA ARG A 298 23.75 10.47 3.17
C ARG A 298 24.06 11.49 4.27
N LEU A 299 23.41 11.37 5.40
CA LEU A 299 23.62 12.19 6.58
C LEU A 299 24.62 11.53 7.55
N ASP A 300 24.39 10.28 7.87
CA ASP A 300 25.25 9.48 8.75
C ASP A 300 25.09 7.97 8.49
N THR A 301 25.95 7.19 9.11
CA THR A 301 25.87 5.73 9.20
C THR A 301 25.49 5.35 10.62
N LEU A 302 24.35 4.70 10.80
CA LEU A 302 23.87 4.26 12.10
C LEU A 302 24.52 2.93 12.49
N TYR A 303 24.69 2.03 11.52
CA TYR A 303 25.19 0.68 11.80
C TYR A 303 25.85 0.06 10.56
N ALA A 304 27.03 -0.55 10.76
CA ALA A 304 27.78 -1.23 9.71
C ALA A 304 28.49 -2.46 10.31
N PRO A 305 27.84 -3.64 10.33
CA PRO A 305 28.40 -4.84 10.96
C PRO A 305 29.52 -5.51 10.15
N GLY A 306 29.69 -5.13 8.89
CA GLY A 306 30.57 -5.78 7.92
C GLY A 306 29.91 -6.96 7.20
N GLY A 307 30.36 -7.23 5.98
CA GLY A 307 29.78 -8.24 5.10
C GLY A 307 28.35 -7.91 4.64
N PHE A 308 27.76 -8.81 3.89
CA PHE A 308 26.38 -8.73 3.42
C PHE A 308 25.43 -9.23 4.53
N SER A 309 25.17 -8.40 5.53
CA SER A 309 24.60 -8.81 6.81
C SER A 309 23.28 -8.15 7.18
N LEU A 310 22.92 -7.03 6.57
CA LEU A 310 21.64 -6.36 6.84
C LEU A 310 20.60 -6.77 5.81
N ALA A 311 19.51 -7.36 6.28
CA ALA A 311 18.50 -7.97 5.42
C ALA A 311 17.24 -7.10 5.23
N ASP A 312 16.82 -6.37 6.27
CA ASP A 312 15.57 -5.60 6.27
C ASP A 312 15.60 -4.55 7.38
N ALA A 313 14.93 -3.42 7.20
CA ALA A 313 14.82 -2.37 8.20
C ALA A 313 13.44 -1.70 8.15
N GLU A 314 12.72 -1.76 9.26
CA GLU A 314 11.34 -1.29 9.33
C GLU A 314 11.14 -0.33 10.51
N LEU A 315 10.40 0.77 10.30
CA LEU A 315 9.97 1.67 11.36
C LEU A 315 8.79 1.08 12.12
N THR A 316 8.83 1.21 13.46
CA THR A 316 7.63 0.92 14.26
C THR A 316 6.44 1.76 13.79
N PRO A 317 5.20 1.33 14.03
CA PRO A 317 4.01 2.10 13.65
C PRO A 317 3.96 3.53 14.18
N SER A 318 4.59 3.77 15.33
CA SER A 318 4.75 5.12 15.92
C SER A 318 5.84 5.95 15.22
N GLY A 319 6.69 5.33 14.42
CA GLY A 319 7.88 5.96 13.85
C GLY A 319 8.95 6.34 14.88
N SER A 320 8.83 5.89 16.14
CA SER A 320 9.77 6.22 17.21
C SER A 320 11.02 5.35 17.25
N GLU A 321 10.95 4.17 16.68
CA GLU A 321 12.05 3.22 16.61
C GLU A 321 12.22 2.66 15.20
N LEU A 322 13.46 2.40 14.83
CA LEU A 322 13.85 1.66 13.63
C LEU A 322 14.40 0.30 14.05
N TRP A 323 13.81 -0.77 13.55
CA TRP A 323 14.20 -2.14 13.81
C TRP A 323 14.90 -2.72 12.57
N VAL A 324 16.06 -3.32 12.76
CA VAL A 324 16.96 -3.75 11.68
C VAL A 324 17.31 -5.21 11.85
N CYS A 325 17.04 -6.00 10.82
CA CYS A 325 17.40 -7.40 10.74
C CYS A 325 18.89 -7.52 10.40
N ASN A 326 19.70 -7.91 11.40
CA ASN A 326 21.11 -8.22 11.20
C ASN A 326 21.31 -9.73 11.18
N SER A 327 21.68 -10.26 10.03
CA SER A 327 21.94 -11.68 9.80
C SER A 327 23.44 -12.05 9.87
N SER A 328 24.29 -11.16 10.41
CA SER A 328 25.74 -11.39 10.52
C SER A 328 26.06 -12.67 11.27
N PHE A 329 27.01 -13.43 10.79
CA PHE A 329 27.38 -14.75 11.31
C PHE A 329 27.79 -14.74 12.79
N GLY A 330 28.47 -13.68 13.26
CA GLY A 330 29.00 -13.61 14.63
C GLY A 330 28.03 -13.09 15.70
N SER A 331 26.98 -12.36 15.31
CA SER A 331 26.02 -11.75 16.24
C SER A 331 24.70 -11.43 15.52
N PRO A 332 23.97 -12.45 15.05
CA PRO A 332 22.69 -12.23 14.43
C PRO A 332 21.66 -11.68 15.42
N GLY A 333 20.58 -11.14 14.90
CA GLY A 333 19.46 -10.62 15.71
C GLY A 333 19.09 -9.20 15.36
N ILE A 334 17.92 -8.79 15.81
CA ILE A 334 17.39 -7.46 15.54
C ILE A 334 18.14 -6.40 16.35
N ARG A 335 18.49 -5.30 15.70
CA ARG A 335 19.00 -4.08 16.34
C ARG A 335 17.91 -3.03 16.34
N VAL A 336 17.76 -2.32 17.46
CA VAL A 336 16.73 -1.29 17.62
C VAL A 336 17.41 0.06 17.81
N PHE A 337 17.03 1.03 16.99
CA PHE A 337 17.54 2.40 17.03
C PHE A 337 16.41 3.37 17.37
N SER A 338 16.70 4.36 18.22
CA SER A 338 15.79 5.47 18.46
C SER A 338 15.83 6.44 17.27
N THR A 339 14.67 6.75 16.68
CA THR A 339 14.61 7.74 15.60
C THR A 339 14.80 9.18 16.07
N ALA A 340 14.68 9.43 17.37
CA ALA A 340 14.93 10.74 17.96
C ALA A 340 16.41 11.03 18.17
N THR A 341 17.18 10.02 18.66
CA THR A 341 18.60 10.18 19.00
C THR A 341 19.55 9.55 17.99
N GLN A 342 19.04 8.72 17.08
CA GLN A 342 19.78 7.92 16.11
C GLN A 342 20.72 6.88 16.75
N ALA A 343 20.62 6.68 18.04
CA ALA A 343 21.44 5.72 18.78
C ALA A 343 20.77 4.34 18.84
N GLN A 344 21.57 3.29 18.83
CA GLN A 344 21.10 1.95 19.15
C GLN A 344 20.65 1.90 20.63
N ILE A 345 19.42 1.46 20.85
CA ILE A 345 18.81 1.42 22.21
C ILE A 345 18.55 -0.01 22.68
N ALA A 346 18.57 -1.00 21.77
CA ALA A 346 18.47 -2.42 22.11
C ALA A 346 19.09 -3.32 21.05
N GLY A 347 19.23 -4.59 21.39
CA GLY A 347 19.72 -5.66 20.55
C GLY A 347 21.12 -6.14 20.92
N PRO A 348 21.51 -7.34 20.47
CA PRO A 348 20.72 -8.20 19.58
C PRO A 348 19.49 -8.80 20.28
N ILE A 349 18.32 -8.68 19.67
CA ILE A 349 17.17 -9.52 19.99
C ILE A 349 17.26 -10.71 19.04
N ALA A 350 17.66 -11.85 19.56
CA ALA A 350 18.00 -13.02 18.75
C ALA A 350 17.10 -14.20 19.09
N CYS A 351 16.77 -14.96 18.07
CA CYS A 351 16.18 -16.29 18.14
C CYS A 351 17.15 -17.34 17.58
N THR A 352 16.67 -18.51 17.23
CA THR A 352 17.53 -19.63 16.79
C THR A 352 18.19 -19.34 15.44
N LEU A 353 17.45 -18.75 14.50
CA LEU A 353 17.93 -18.43 13.16
C LEU A 353 18.14 -16.92 12.99
N PRO A 354 18.98 -16.49 12.02
CA PRO A 354 19.18 -15.09 11.70
C PRO A 354 17.92 -14.45 11.10
N PRO A 355 17.53 -13.20 11.51
CA PRO A 355 16.38 -12.51 10.95
C PRO A 355 16.63 -12.08 9.51
N GLN A 356 15.65 -12.31 8.62
CA GLN A 356 15.69 -11.99 7.21
C GLN A 356 14.63 -10.97 6.77
N GLY A 357 13.54 -10.83 7.53
CA GLY A 357 12.48 -9.89 7.23
C GLY A 357 11.62 -9.59 8.44
N ILE A 358 11.11 -8.38 8.52
CA ILE A 358 10.33 -7.89 9.65
C ILE A 358 9.10 -7.10 9.17
N THR A 359 8.01 -7.19 9.91
CA THR A 359 6.86 -6.28 9.79
C THR A 359 6.20 -6.09 11.16
N PHE A 360 5.33 -5.08 11.28
CA PHE A 360 4.61 -4.79 12.52
C PHE A 360 3.11 -4.94 12.37
N ASP A 361 2.39 -5.19 13.47
CA ASP A 361 0.94 -5.41 13.50
C ASP A 361 0.07 -4.18 13.14
N ALA A 362 0.65 -3.01 12.99
CA ALA A 362 -0.03 -1.82 12.49
C ALA A 362 0.54 -1.33 11.15
N THR A 363 1.56 -2.02 10.61
CA THR A 363 2.11 -1.71 9.29
C THR A 363 1.14 -2.22 8.23
N THR A 364 0.46 -1.34 7.54
CA THR A 364 -0.37 -1.70 6.41
C THR A 364 0.38 -1.35 5.12
N THR A 365 0.45 -2.28 4.19
CA THR A 365 0.85 -1.97 2.81
C THR A 365 -0.23 -1.12 2.09
N GLN A 366 -1.33 -0.86 2.79
CA GLN A 366 -2.40 0.02 2.35
C GLN A 366 -2.24 1.36 3.07
N VAL A 367 -1.91 2.39 2.32
CA VAL A 367 -1.91 3.75 2.83
C VAL A 367 -3.36 4.23 2.92
N ALA A 368 -3.99 4.00 4.09
CA ALA A 368 -5.32 4.51 4.35
C ALA A 368 -5.27 6.05 4.41
N GLY A 369 -6.10 6.71 3.62
CA GLY A 369 -6.35 8.14 3.75
C GLY A 369 -5.49 9.07 2.91
N VAL A 370 -4.67 8.57 2.00
CA VAL A 370 -4.39 9.38 0.83
C VAL A 370 -5.65 9.34 -0.01
N ASN A 371 -6.39 10.42 0.08
CA ASN A 371 -7.24 10.81 -1.02
C ASN A 371 -6.27 11.13 -2.18
N THR A 372 -5.66 10.08 -2.79
CA THR A 372 -5.36 10.18 -4.19
C THR A 372 -6.75 10.35 -4.77
N ALA A 373 -7.18 11.61 -4.87
CA ALA A 373 -8.15 11.89 -5.87
C ALA A 373 -7.61 11.11 -7.08
N ALA A 374 -8.25 10.01 -7.46
CA ALA A 374 -8.30 9.59 -8.85
C ALA A 374 -8.32 10.87 -9.66
N PRO A 375 -7.47 11.10 -10.70
CA PRO A 375 -7.39 12.38 -11.35
C PRO A 375 -8.82 12.88 -11.33
N PRO A 376 -9.11 14.02 -10.65
CA PRO A 376 -10.35 14.21 -9.95
C PRO A 376 -11.48 13.97 -10.95
N GLY A 377 -11.95 12.75 -11.02
CA GLY A 377 -13.04 12.35 -11.87
C GLY A 377 -14.28 13.11 -11.38
N LEU A 378 -15.23 13.29 -12.23
CA LEU A 378 -16.51 13.90 -11.88
C LEU A 378 -17.12 13.13 -10.70
N ALA A 379 -17.06 13.70 -9.49
CA ALA A 379 -17.63 13.09 -8.30
C ALA A 379 -19.03 13.66 -8.06
N PHE A 380 -19.98 12.78 -7.74
CA PHE A 380 -21.36 13.11 -7.41
C PHE A 380 -21.72 12.46 -6.07
N ALA A 381 -21.74 13.26 -5.01
CA ALA A 381 -22.16 12.82 -3.68
C ALA A 381 -23.64 12.37 -3.68
N PRO A 382 -24.06 11.56 -2.70
CA PRO A 382 -25.48 11.23 -2.56
C PRO A 382 -26.33 12.49 -2.53
N PRO A 383 -27.42 12.56 -3.34
CA PRO A 383 -28.36 13.69 -3.31
C PRO A 383 -28.95 13.90 -1.91
N ALA A 384 -29.07 15.13 -1.46
CA ALA A 384 -29.60 15.43 -0.13
C ALA A 384 -30.57 16.63 -0.15
N PRO A 385 -31.73 16.55 0.55
CA PRO A 385 -32.27 15.36 1.21
C PRO A 385 -32.71 14.30 0.21
N ASN A 386 -32.60 13.03 0.59
CA ASN A 386 -33.11 11.91 -0.20
C ASN A 386 -33.65 10.85 0.79
N PRO A 387 -34.96 10.68 0.92
CA PRO A 387 -36.05 11.23 0.11
C PRO A 387 -36.23 12.77 0.18
N ALA A 388 -36.63 13.36 -0.96
CA ALA A 388 -36.86 14.80 -1.11
C ALA A 388 -38.34 15.16 -1.16
N ARG A 389 -38.73 16.32 -0.54
CA ARG A 389 -40.10 16.84 -0.56
C ARG A 389 -40.23 18.17 -1.31
N ASP A 390 -39.28 19.08 -1.18
CA ASP A 390 -39.35 20.42 -1.76
C ASP A 390 -38.25 20.66 -2.80
N ALA A 391 -37.03 20.24 -2.51
CA ALA A 391 -35.88 20.35 -3.39
C ALA A 391 -34.84 19.30 -3.00
N VAL A 392 -33.93 19.01 -3.93
CA VAL A 392 -32.76 18.16 -3.69
C VAL A 392 -31.50 18.89 -4.13
N ARG A 393 -30.46 18.82 -3.33
CA ARG A 393 -29.15 19.37 -3.62
C ARG A 393 -28.22 18.27 -4.17
N PHE A 394 -27.50 18.59 -5.23
CA PHE A 394 -26.49 17.81 -5.86
C PHE A 394 -25.11 18.42 -5.55
N ALA A 395 -24.39 17.83 -4.61
CA ALA A 395 -23.02 18.22 -4.31
C ALA A 395 -22.07 17.46 -5.25
N LEU A 396 -21.34 18.20 -6.05
CA LEU A 396 -20.48 17.70 -7.12
C LEU A 396 -19.05 18.18 -6.92
N ARG A 397 -18.10 17.44 -7.44
CA ARG A 397 -16.73 17.90 -7.60
C ARG A 397 -16.30 17.67 -9.04
N THR A 398 -15.85 18.74 -9.68
CA THR A 398 -15.42 18.73 -11.08
C THR A 398 -13.90 18.69 -11.17
N PRO A 399 -13.32 17.81 -12.00
CA PRO A 399 -11.86 17.69 -12.16
C PRO A 399 -11.26 18.83 -12.97
N VAL A 400 -12.00 19.33 -13.94
CA VAL A 400 -11.57 20.34 -14.91
C VAL A 400 -12.66 21.37 -15.12
N ALA A 401 -12.30 22.51 -15.70
CA ALA A 401 -13.26 23.48 -16.18
C ALA A 401 -14.01 22.94 -17.41
N GLY A 402 -15.31 23.24 -17.51
CA GLY A 402 -16.13 22.82 -18.64
C GLY A 402 -17.60 23.02 -18.37
N THR A 403 -18.45 22.57 -19.33
CA THR A 403 -19.90 22.65 -19.18
C THR A 403 -20.39 21.38 -18.48
N LEU A 404 -20.84 21.51 -17.24
CA LEU A 404 -21.48 20.46 -16.46
C LEU A 404 -22.96 20.38 -16.82
N SER A 405 -23.45 19.19 -17.14
CA SER A 405 -24.88 18.96 -17.43
C SER A 405 -25.44 17.89 -16.49
N VAL A 406 -26.64 18.12 -15.97
CA VAL A 406 -27.40 17.15 -15.16
C VAL A 406 -28.72 16.87 -15.86
N THR A 407 -28.92 15.65 -16.31
CA THR A 407 -30.17 15.18 -16.89
C THR A 407 -30.91 14.33 -15.87
N ILE A 408 -32.15 14.69 -15.58
CA ILE A 408 -33.04 13.98 -14.67
C ILE A 408 -34.08 13.24 -15.50
N VAL A 409 -34.19 11.92 -15.28
CA VAL A 409 -35.16 11.06 -15.95
C VAL A 409 -36.03 10.31 -14.94
N ASP A 410 -37.23 9.94 -15.34
CA ASP A 410 -38.10 9.06 -14.56
C ASP A 410 -37.72 7.57 -14.75
N VAL A 411 -38.43 6.66 -14.08
CA VAL A 411 -38.16 5.22 -14.12
C VAL A 411 -38.34 4.56 -15.50
N VAL A 412 -39.06 5.21 -16.42
CA VAL A 412 -39.21 4.73 -17.80
C VAL A 412 -38.22 5.39 -18.77
N GLY A 413 -37.27 6.18 -18.24
CA GLY A 413 -36.23 6.85 -19.01
C GLY A 413 -36.67 8.14 -19.70
N ARG A 414 -37.86 8.63 -19.41
CA ARG A 414 -38.36 9.89 -19.96
C ARG A 414 -37.65 11.06 -19.29
N ARG A 415 -37.11 12.00 -20.07
CA ARG A 415 -36.45 13.21 -19.59
C ARG A 415 -37.45 14.14 -18.89
N VAL A 416 -37.10 14.51 -17.66
CA VAL A 416 -37.91 15.37 -16.77
C VAL A 416 -37.33 16.78 -16.71
N ARG A 417 -36.04 16.90 -16.46
CA ARG A 417 -35.35 18.18 -16.33
C ARG A 417 -33.91 18.07 -16.81
N ASP A 418 -33.42 19.14 -17.41
CA ASP A 418 -31.98 19.35 -17.66
C ASP A 418 -31.53 20.60 -16.91
N LEU A 419 -30.36 20.50 -16.25
CA LEU A 419 -29.65 21.59 -15.65
C LEU A 419 -28.26 21.65 -16.29
N SER A 420 -27.79 22.85 -16.65
CA SER A 420 -26.48 23.04 -17.22
C SER A 420 -25.81 24.27 -16.62
N ARG A 421 -24.50 24.16 -16.38
CA ARG A 421 -23.71 25.25 -15.81
C ARG A 421 -22.25 25.12 -16.23
N ASP A 422 -21.63 26.23 -16.62
CA ASP A 422 -20.20 26.30 -16.78
C ASP A 422 -19.52 26.33 -15.42
N VAL A 423 -18.53 25.47 -15.24
CA VAL A 423 -17.83 25.25 -13.97
C VAL A 423 -16.33 25.35 -14.16
N VAL A 424 -15.64 25.69 -13.10
CA VAL A 424 -14.18 25.53 -12.95
C VAL A 424 -13.91 24.24 -12.15
N ALA A 425 -12.66 23.77 -12.14
CA ALA A 425 -12.30 22.65 -11.28
C ALA A 425 -12.56 22.99 -9.81
N GLY A 426 -13.21 22.06 -9.07
CA GLY A 426 -13.55 22.25 -7.66
C GLY A 426 -14.93 21.74 -7.26
N ALA A 427 -15.41 22.20 -6.11
CA ALA A 427 -16.73 21.86 -5.59
C ALA A 427 -17.81 22.71 -6.28
N VAL A 428 -18.91 22.04 -6.66
CA VAL A 428 -20.06 22.64 -7.33
C VAL A 428 -21.34 22.14 -6.70
N ASP A 429 -22.23 23.06 -6.35
CA ASP A 429 -23.55 22.74 -5.87
C ASP A 429 -24.62 23.13 -6.89
N LEU A 430 -25.49 22.18 -7.22
CA LEU A 430 -26.69 22.39 -8.01
C LEU A 430 -27.90 21.97 -7.19
N ALA A 431 -29.05 22.59 -7.46
CA ALA A 431 -30.29 22.21 -6.82
C ALA A 431 -31.38 21.92 -7.89
N TRP A 432 -32.18 20.90 -7.62
CA TRP A 432 -33.40 20.62 -8.35
C TRP A 432 -34.61 20.85 -7.46
N ASP A 433 -35.48 21.71 -7.93
CA ASP A 433 -36.72 22.17 -7.27
C ASP A 433 -37.89 21.18 -7.41
N LEU A 434 -37.61 19.94 -7.79
CA LEU A 434 -38.59 18.89 -8.07
C LEU A 434 -39.63 19.29 -9.11
N ARG A 435 -39.23 20.12 -10.09
CA ARG A 435 -40.10 20.54 -11.21
C ARG A 435 -39.54 20.04 -12.53
N ASP A 436 -40.44 19.77 -13.46
CA ASP A 436 -40.12 19.41 -14.82
C ASP A 436 -39.68 20.62 -15.67
N ALA A 437 -39.43 20.41 -16.96
CA ALA A 437 -39.04 21.46 -17.90
C ALA A 437 -40.09 22.55 -18.07
N ASN A 438 -41.36 22.27 -17.77
CA ASN A 438 -42.50 23.20 -17.84
C ASN A 438 -42.82 23.84 -16.48
N ALA A 439 -41.98 23.69 -15.49
CA ALA A 439 -42.13 24.17 -14.12
C ALA A 439 -43.29 23.51 -13.33
N HIS A 440 -43.87 22.41 -13.79
CA HIS A 440 -44.82 21.63 -13.03
C HIS A 440 -44.09 20.75 -12.02
N ARG A 441 -44.65 20.60 -10.79
CA ARG A 441 -44.15 19.69 -9.80
C ARG A 441 -44.19 18.26 -10.35
N VAL A 442 -43.13 17.52 -10.17
CA VAL A 442 -43.07 16.11 -10.59
C VAL A 442 -43.85 15.22 -9.63
N ALA A 443 -44.38 14.10 -10.10
CA ALA A 443 -45.10 13.14 -9.26
C ALA A 443 -44.10 12.47 -8.27
N PRO A 444 -44.59 12.02 -7.09
CA PRO A 444 -43.81 11.18 -6.19
C PRO A 444 -43.32 9.94 -6.89
N GLY A 445 -42.06 9.57 -6.69
CA GLY A 445 -41.48 8.44 -7.34
C GLY A 445 -39.96 8.47 -7.38
N ILE A 446 -39.37 7.50 -8.09
CA ILE A 446 -37.91 7.38 -8.25
C ILE A 446 -37.50 8.10 -9.55
N TYR A 447 -36.45 8.90 -9.44
CA TYR A 447 -35.81 9.61 -10.53
C TYR A 447 -34.31 9.28 -10.56
N LEU A 448 -33.72 9.30 -11.75
CA LEU A 448 -32.29 9.12 -11.95
C LEU A 448 -31.69 10.46 -12.40
N ALA A 449 -30.82 11.04 -11.57
CA ALA A 449 -30.02 12.22 -11.92
C ALA A 449 -28.68 11.75 -12.49
N SER A 450 -28.42 12.06 -13.76
CA SER A 450 -27.19 11.73 -14.48
C SER A 450 -26.40 12.98 -14.78
N VAL A 451 -25.22 13.07 -14.21
CA VAL A 451 -24.29 14.20 -14.35
C VAL A 451 -23.24 13.87 -15.39
N ARG A 452 -22.92 14.82 -16.26
CA ARG A 452 -21.89 14.69 -17.30
C ARG A 452 -21.00 15.93 -17.35
N LEU A 453 -19.68 15.69 -17.46
CA LEU A 453 -18.66 16.70 -17.75
C LEU A 453 -17.68 16.11 -18.77
N GLY A 454 -17.69 16.62 -20.02
CA GLY A 454 -16.93 16.02 -21.11
C GLY A 454 -17.31 14.55 -21.36
N PRO A 455 -16.34 13.62 -21.35
CA PRO A 455 -16.60 12.19 -21.52
C PRO A 455 -17.13 11.52 -20.23
N GLU A 456 -16.91 12.12 -19.07
CA GLU A 456 -17.26 11.53 -17.79
C GLU A 456 -18.75 11.61 -17.50
N ARG A 457 -19.29 10.54 -16.91
CA ARG A 457 -20.70 10.45 -16.49
C ARG A 457 -20.85 9.69 -15.19
N VAL A 458 -21.60 10.26 -14.25
CA VAL A 458 -21.95 9.64 -12.96
C VAL A 458 -23.46 9.82 -12.72
N SER A 459 -24.12 8.82 -12.14
CA SER A 459 -25.58 8.88 -11.91
C SER A 459 -25.92 8.54 -10.45
N ARG A 460 -27.01 9.15 -9.93
CA ARG A 460 -27.56 8.88 -8.60
C ARG A 460 -29.08 8.86 -8.64
N THR A 461 -29.66 8.06 -7.76
CA THR A 461 -31.11 7.95 -7.60
C THR A 461 -31.63 9.01 -6.62
N VAL A 462 -32.75 9.61 -6.97
CA VAL A 462 -33.51 10.55 -6.12
C VAL A 462 -34.89 9.96 -5.88
N LEU A 463 -35.30 9.84 -4.63
CA LEU A 463 -36.66 9.49 -4.24
C LEU A 463 -37.42 10.75 -3.90
N VAL A 464 -38.46 11.04 -4.64
CA VAL A 464 -39.38 12.20 -4.41
C VAL A 464 -40.61 11.71 -3.67
N LEU A 465 -40.96 12.40 -2.61
CA LEU A 465 -42.20 12.20 -1.82
C LEU A 465 -43.15 13.36 -2.04
N ASP A 466 -44.41 13.14 -1.62
CA ASP A 466 -45.44 14.20 -1.54
C ASP A 466 -45.08 15.32 -0.58
#